data_e7ed0d8dd208eafa8aec019f265af40f
#
_entry.id   e7ed0d8dd208eafa8aec019f265af40f
#
_cell.length_a   1.000
_cell.length_b   1.000
_cell.length_c   1.000
_cell.angle_alpha   90.00
_cell.angle_beta   90.00
_cell.angle_gamma   90.00
#
_symmetry.space_group_name_H-M   'P 1'
#
loop_
_entity.id
_entity.type
_entity.pdbx_description
1 polymer ?
#
loop_
_entity_poly.entity_id
_entity_poly.type
_entity_poly.pdbx_seq_one_letter_code
_entity_poly.pdbx_strand_id
1 'polypeptide(L)'
;QEQGVVIEQHLQTNATLINEDWCDCFVRNRIVVGVSVDGPEDIHDSHRRFRNGKGSYAQTMRGIRTLRERGIDFHAIAVLTADALEQPERMYAFFRDEGIHQLGFNVEEQEGVHTSSSMQGLLKEKLYRDFLSRFWACNEKDGFPIQVREFDQVMGMIAGGQRLLQNEMNRPYAILSVDAKGNFSTFDPELLSVETERYGLFNLGNIRDVSLMEATQTEPFQKLLRDMSSGMKRCKQECEY
;
A
#
# COMPACT_ATOMS: atom_id res chain seq x y z
N GLN A 1 27.40 1.88 1.06
CA GLN A 1 27.57 2.59 -0.25
C GLN A 1 28.85 2.19 -1.00
N GLU A 2 29.66 1.29 -0.45
CA GLU A 2 30.93 0.87 -1.09
C GLU A 2 30.78 0.09 -2.40
N GLN A 3 29.54 -0.28 -2.79
CA GLN A 3 29.27 -1.07 -4.02
C GLN A 3 28.38 -0.34 -5.04
N GLY A 4 28.21 0.98 -4.93
CA GLY A 4 27.41 1.76 -5.90
C GLY A 4 25.88 1.53 -5.79
N VAL A 5 25.40 0.91 -4.69
CA VAL A 5 23.97 0.71 -4.44
C VAL A 5 23.38 2.01 -3.92
N VAL A 6 22.33 2.49 -4.57
CA VAL A 6 21.50 3.62 -4.10
C VAL A 6 20.37 3.04 -3.26
N ILE A 7 20.27 3.49 -2.01
CA ILE A 7 19.19 3.11 -1.09
C ILE A 7 18.25 4.30 -0.97
N GLU A 8 17.00 4.12 -1.38
CA GLU A 8 15.90 5.05 -1.10
C GLU A 8 15.16 4.56 0.15
N GLN A 9 14.91 5.48 1.09
CA GLN A 9 14.20 5.17 2.32
C GLN A 9 12.78 5.71 2.24
N HIS A 10 11.80 4.84 2.41
CA HIS A 10 10.39 5.18 2.45
C HIS A 10 9.83 4.84 3.82
N LEU A 11 8.99 5.71 4.37
CA LEU A 11 8.28 5.50 5.63
C LEU A 11 6.79 5.70 5.40
N GLN A 12 5.99 4.69 5.68
CA GLN A 12 4.54 4.82 5.75
C GLN A 12 4.12 5.00 7.22
N THR A 13 3.35 6.05 7.50
CA THR A 13 2.94 6.40 8.86
C THR A 13 1.48 6.84 8.93
N ASN A 14 0.85 6.67 10.09
CA ASN A 14 -0.46 7.28 10.39
C ASN A 14 -0.35 8.78 10.76
N ALA A 15 0.84 9.35 10.74
CA ALA A 15 1.16 10.75 11.02
C ALA A 15 0.80 11.26 12.43
N THR A 16 0.22 10.45 13.31
CA THR A 16 -0.29 10.93 14.62
C THR A 16 0.80 11.42 15.57
N LEU A 17 2.05 11.01 15.37
CA LEU A 17 3.21 11.35 16.20
C LEU A 17 4.21 12.28 15.49
N ILE A 18 3.91 12.73 14.27
CA ILE A 18 4.82 13.64 13.54
C ILE A 18 4.92 14.96 14.30
N ASN A 19 6.15 15.36 14.53
CA ASN A 19 6.56 16.61 15.17
C ASN A 19 7.84 17.14 14.49
N GLU A 20 8.40 18.23 14.99
CA GLU A 20 9.60 18.87 14.45
C GLU A 20 10.81 17.92 14.38
N ASP A 21 11.03 17.12 15.43
CA ASP A 21 12.15 16.18 15.50
C ASP A 21 12.05 15.09 14.41
N TRP A 22 10.82 14.62 14.13
CA TRP A 22 10.57 13.69 13.02
C TRP A 22 10.83 14.36 11.67
N CYS A 23 10.39 15.60 11.49
CA CYS A 23 10.65 16.36 10.26
C CYS A 23 12.15 16.52 10.01
N ASP A 24 12.93 16.88 11.04
CA ASP A 24 14.39 16.98 10.94
C ASP A 24 15.03 15.63 10.59
N CYS A 25 14.50 14.53 11.13
CA CYS A 25 14.94 13.19 10.80
C CYS A 25 14.67 12.85 9.33
N PHE A 26 13.47 13.15 8.81
CA PHE A 26 13.10 12.90 7.43
C PHE A 26 13.99 13.67 6.45
N VAL A 27 14.21 14.95 6.69
CA VAL A 27 15.06 15.78 5.84
C VAL A 27 16.52 15.29 5.87
N ARG A 28 17.08 15.06 7.06
CA ARG A 28 18.47 14.62 7.23
C ARG A 28 18.76 13.30 6.53
N ASN A 29 17.81 12.37 6.59
CA ASN A 29 17.97 11.02 6.04
C ASN A 29 17.35 10.85 4.65
N ARG A 30 16.80 11.91 4.06
CA ARG A 30 16.13 11.90 2.74
C ARG A 30 15.03 10.83 2.67
N ILE A 31 14.20 10.75 3.72
CA ILE A 31 13.12 9.77 3.80
C ILE A 31 11.93 10.29 3.01
N VAL A 32 11.43 9.48 2.08
CA VAL A 32 10.15 9.71 1.41
C VAL A 32 9.02 9.34 2.36
N VAL A 33 8.12 10.28 2.62
CA VAL A 33 7.06 10.11 3.62
C VAL A 33 5.75 9.75 2.94
N GLY A 34 5.16 8.62 3.37
CA GLY A 34 3.79 8.25 3.05
C GLY A 34 2.90 8.43 4.28
N VAL A 35 1.73 8.99 4.11
CA VAL A 35 0.75 9.20 5.18
C VAL A 35 -0.51 8.39 4.92
N SER A 36 -0.94 7.63 5.94
CA SER A 36 -2.21 6.91 5.88
C SER A 36 -3.36 7.81 6.34
N VAL A 37 -4.21 8.24 5.40
CA VAL A 37 -5.43 9.01 5.66
C VAL A 37 -6.55 8.56 4.73
N ASP A 38 -7.67 8.11 5.29
CA ASP A 38 -8.70 7.41 4.51
C ASP A 38 -9.82 8.33 3.99
N GLY A 39 -9.72 9.63 4.22
CA GLY A 39 -10.72 10.60 3.77
C GLY A 39 -11.21 11.52 4.89
N PRO A 40 -12.44 12.08 4.78
CA PRO A 40 -13.06 12.91 5.80
C PRO A 40 -13.12 12.24 7.17
N GLU A 41 -13.26 13.04 8.24
CA GLU A 41 -13.16 12.61 9.64
C GLU A 41 -14.02 11.38 9.97
N ASP A 42 -15.26 11.37 9.57
CA ASP A 42 -16.19 10.27 9.83
C ASP A 42 -15.77 8.96 9.13
N ILE A 43 -15.30 9.05 7.90
CA ILE A 43 -14.76 7.89 7.14
C ILE A 43 -13.46 7.42 7.78
N HIS A 44 -12.51 8.33 8.02
CA HIS A 44 -11.23 7.99 8.64
C HIS A 44 -11.42 7.37 10.02
N ASP A 45 -12.18 8.01 10.90
CA ASP A 45 -12.38 7.59 12.30
C ASP A 45 -13.29 6.37 12.45
N SER A 46 -13.98 5.94 11.40
CA SER A 46 -14.74 4.69 11.44
C SER A 46 -13.81 3.47 11.61
N HIS A 47 -12.62 3.50 11.02
CA HIS A 47 -11.65 2.39 11.00
C HIS A 47 -10.33 2.72 11.72
N ARG A 48 -9.84 3.98 11.66
CA ARG A 48 -8.58 4.37 12.30
C ARG A 48 -8.80 4.98 13.68
N ARG A 49 -8.69 4.12 14.69
CA ARG A 49 -8.92 4.51 16.09
C ARG A 49 -7.70 4.17 16.94
N PHE A 50 -7.53 4.98 17.97
CA PHE A 50 -6.59 4.64 19.05
C PHE A 50 -7.14 3.47 19.90
N ARG A 51 -6.27 2.84 20.69
CA ARG A 51 -6.65 1.76 21.62
C ARG A 51 -7.74 2.15 22.62
N ASN A 52 -7.91 3.44 22.89
CA ASN A 52 -8.97 3.97 23.77
C ASN A 52 -10.31 4.22 23.04
N GLY A 53 -10.40 3.81 21.76
CA GLY A 53 -11.61 3.94 20.94
C GLY A 53 -11.82 5.30 20.29
N LYS A 54 -11.01 6.33 20.61
CA LYS A 54 -11.10 7.65 19.97
C LYS A 54 -10.55 7.61 18.56
N GLY A 55 -11.14 8.39 17.64
CA GLY A 55 -10.65 8.56 16.29
C GLY A 55 -9.24 9.20 16.24
N SER A 56 -8.51 8.96 15.17
CA SER A 56 -7.15 9.48 14.99
C SER A 56 -7.06 10.64 14.01
N TYR A 57 -8.16 11.01 13.34
CA TYR A 57 -8.22 12.03 12.29
C TYR A 57 -7.54 13.36 12.69
N ALA A 58 -7.96 13.93 13.82
CA ALA A 58 -7.44 15.22 14.27
C ALA A 58 -5.90 15.21 14.44
N GLN A 59 -5.34 14.11 14.96
CA GLN A 59 -3.90 13.95 15.14
C GLN A 59 -3.19 13.71 13.82
N THR A 60 -3.77 12.89 12.93
CA THR A 60 -3.27 12.65 11.57
C THR A 60 -3.19 13.96 10.80
N MET A 61 -4.25 14.77 10.79
CA MET A 61 -4.28 16.07 10.10
C MET A 61 -3.32 17.10 10.72
N ARG A 62 -3.09 17.03 12.02
CA ARG A 62 -2.03 17.83 12.67
C ARG A 62 -0.66 17.44 12.12
N GLY A 63 -0.35 16.16 12.05
CA GLY A 63 0.91 15.67 11.47
C GLY A 63 1.10 16.10 10.02
N ILE A 64 0.04 16.01 9.19
CA ILE A 64 0.04 16.49 7.81
C ILE A 64 0.35 18.01 7.76
N ARG A 65 -0.26 18.81 8.61
CA ARG A 65 0.05 20.24 8.68
C ARG A 65 1.51 20.50 9.03
N THR A 66 2.06 19.77 10.02
CA THR A 66 3.48 19.89 10.39
C THR A 66 4.41 19.56 9.21
N LEU A 67 4.13 18.52 8.44
CA LEU A 67 4.90 18.20 7.23
C LEU A 67 4.89 19.37 6.24
N ARG A 68 3.72 19.95 5.96
CA ARG A 68 3.57 21.09 5.04
C ARG A 68 4.29 22.34 5.53
N GLU A 69 4.14 22.69 6.80
CA GLU A 69 4.83 23.84 7.41
C GLU A 69 6.35 23.74 7.29
N ARG A 70 6.86 22.50 7.28
CA ARG A 70 8.27 22.18 7.09
C ARG A 70 8.69 21.99 5.62
N GLY A 71 7.76 22.14 4.67
CA GLY A 71 8.03 21.95 3.24
C GLY A 71 8.44 20.53 2.87
N ILE A 72 7.94 19.53 3.61
CA ILE A 72 8.22 18.13 3.35
C ILE A 72 7.10 17.57 2.47
N ASP A 73 7.47 17.14 1.27
CA ASP A 73 6.55 16.46 0.36
C ASP A 73 6.18 15.08 0.91
N PHE A 74 4.93 14.70 0.72
CA PHE A 74 4.43 13.40 1.11
C PHE A 74 3.34 12.92 0.14
N HIS A 75 3.17 11.61 0.06
CA HIS A 75 2.01 11.00 -0.60
C HIS A 75 1.03 10.47 0.45
N ALA A 76 -0.24 10.43 0.11
CA ALA A 76 -1.26 9.80 0.93
C ALA A 76 -1.62 8.42 0.39
N ILE A 77 -1.92 7.49 1.29
CA ILE A 77 -2.57 6.22 0.97
C ILE A 77 -3.87 6.14 1.74
N ALA A 78 -4.97 5.91 1.02
CA ALA A 78 -6.29 5.73 1.58
C ALA A 78 -6.77 4.29 1.39
N VAL A 79 -7.30 3.69 2.45
CA VAL A 79 -7.99 2.40 2.37
C VAL A 79 -9.47 2.67 2.07
N LEU A 80 -9.94 2.13 0.96
CA LEU A 80 -11.33 2.26 0.52
C LEU A 80 -12.19 1.14 1.11
N THR A 81 -13.08 1.52 2.00
CA THR A 81 -14.14 0.68 2.56
C THR A 81 -15.41 0.80 1.74
N ALA A 82 -16.45 0.00 2.03
CA ALA A 82 -17.75 0.10 1.34
C ALA A 82 -18.31 1.53 1.40
N ASP A 83 -18.28 2.16 2.57
CA ASP A 83 -18.79 3.52 2.76
C ASP A 83 -18.00 4.57 1.95
N ALA A 84 -16.68 4.41 1.86
CA ALA A 84 -15.83 5.30 1.06
C ALA A 84 -16.11 5.15 -0.44
N LEU A 85 -16.32 3.91 -0.93
CA LEU A 85 -16.62 3.62 -2.33
C LEU A 85 -17.93 4.24 -2.82
N GLU A 86 -18.88 4.47 -1.93
CA GLU A 86 -20.18 5.10 -2.26
C GLU A 86 -20.07 6.64 -2.39
N GLN A 87 -18.96 7.25 -1.95
CA GLN A 87 -18.80 8.71 -1.80
C GLN A 87 -17.60 9.30 -2.57
N PRO A 88 -17.36 8.96 -3.85
CA PRO A 88 -16.16 9.37 -4.57
C PRO A 88 -16.00 10.90 -4.70
N GLU A 89 -17.07 11.66 -4.86
CA GLU A 89 -17.01 13.13 -4.97
C GLU A 89 -16.62 13.77 -3.63
N ARG A 90 -17.11 13.23 -2.54
CA ARG A 90 -16.77 13.70 -1.20
C ARG A 90 -15.32 13.37 -0.85
N MET A 91 -14.85 12.18 -1.24
CA MET A 91 -13.45 11.76 -1.12
C MET A 91 -12.54 12.67 -1.95
N TYR A 92 -12.91 12.93 -3.19
CA TYR A 92 -12.17 13.85 -4.06
C TYR A 92 -12.08 15.25 -3.45
N ALA A 93 -13.21 15.83 -3.05
CA ALA A 93 -13.26 17.16 -2.45
C ALA A 93 -12.36 17.25 -1.22
N PHE A 94 -12.38 16.25 -0.35
CA PHE A 94 -11.52 16.19 0.82
C PHE A 94 -10.02 16.25 0.45
N PHE A 95 -9.53 15.39 -0.44
CA PHE A 95 -8.11 15.37 -0.78
C PHE A 95 -7.68 16.65 -1.50
N ARG A 96 -8.52 17.19 -2.39
CA ARG A 96 -8.28 18.47 -3.05
C ARG A 96 -8.19 19.62 -2.05
N ASP A 97 -9.19 19.77 -1.19
CA ASP A 97 -9.31 20.89 -0.26
C ASP A 97 -8.23 20.84 0.82
N GLU A 98 -7.81 19.63 1.21
CA GLU A 98 -6.66 19.41 2.08
C GLU A 98 -5.32 19.51 1.31
N GLY A 99 -5.30 19.83 0.02
CA GLY A 99 -4.08 20.00 -0.78
C GLY A 99 -3.20 18.75 -0.80
N ILE A 100 -3.80 17.57 -0.86
CA ILE A 100 -3.09 16.31 -0.99
C ILE A 100 -2.95 16.02 -2.49
N HIS A 101 -1.75 16.22 -3.03
CA HIS A 101 -1.49 16.17 -4.46
C HIS A 101 -1.03 14.81 -4.98
N GLN A 102 -0.59 13.92 -4.10
CA GLN A 102 -0.18 12.55 -4.44
C GLN A 102 -0.98 11.55 -3.61
N LEU A 103 -1.72 10.69 -4.29
CA LEU A 103 -2.68 9.78 -3.65
C LEU A 103 -2.61 8.38 -4.24
N GLY A 104 -2.65 7.36 -3.39
CA GLY A 104 -2.84 5.98 -3.76
C GLY A 104 -4.04 5.39 -3.01
N PHE A 105 -4.75 4.48 -3.65
CA PHE A 105 -5.87 3.76 -3.05
C PHE A 105 -5.50 2.30 -2.80
N ASN A 106 -5.86 1.79 -1.64
CA ASN A 106 -5.91 0.36 -1.37
C ASN A 106 -7.37 -0.01 -1.08
N VAL A 107 -7.85 -1.07 -1.67
CA VAL A 107 -9.18 -1.60 -1.36
C VAL A 107 -9.08 -2.41 -0.08
N GLU A 108 -10.06 -2.29 0.83
CA GLU A 108 -10.12 -3.11 2.04
C GLU A 108 -10.16 -4.60 1.69
N GLU A 109 -9.22 -5.36 2.19
CA GLU A 109 -9.08 -6.80 1.94
C GLU A 109 -9.18 -7.60 3.24
N GLN A 110 -9.54 -8.88 3.11
CA GLN A 110 -9.44 -9.87 4.18
C GLN A 110 -8.08 -10.53 4.08
N GLU A 111 -7.11 -10.05 4.86
CA GLU A 111 -5.74 -10.53 4.78
C GLU A 111 -5.06 -10.50 6.15
N GLY A 112 -4.19 -11.46 6.39
CA GLY A 112 -3.43 -11.55 7.63
C GLY A 112 -4.33 -11.66 8.86
N VAL A 113 -4.28 -10.65 9.72
CA VAL A 113 -5.08 -10.56 10.95
C VAL A 113 -6.50 -10.01 10.72
N HIS A 114 -6.79 -9.49 9.53
CA HIS A 114 -8.09 -8.95 9.16
C HIS A 114 -9.01 -10.05 8.64
N THR A 115 -9.88 -10.56 9.51
CA THR A 115 -10.78 -11.69 9.21
C THR A 115 -12.14 -11.27 8.64
N SER A 116 -12.42 -9.98 8.54
CA SER A 116 -13.67 -9.42 8.01
C SER A 116 -13.40 -8.20 7.14
N SER A 117 -14.28 -7.95 6.17
CA SER A 117 -14.26 -6.76 5.33
C SER A 117 -15.67 -6.16 5.24
N SER A 118 -15.77 -4.85 5.21
CA SER A 118 -17.01 -4.12 4.99
C SER A 118 -17.66 -4.46 3.63
N MET A 119 -16.87 -4.97 2.71
CA MET A 119 -17.29 -5.32 1.35
C MET A 119 -17.70 -6.78 1.17
N GLN A 120 -17.93 -7.53 2.25
CA GLN A 120 -18.36 -8.92 2.16
C GLN A 120 -19.72 -9.03 1.46
N GLY A 121 -19.79 -9.85 0.41
CA GLY A 121 -21.03 -10.06 -0.36
C GLY A 121 -21.38 -8.95 -1.37
N LEU A 122 -20.60 -7.90 -1.47
CA LEU A 122 -20.77 -6.83 -2.46
C LEU A 122 -20.07 -7.16 -3.79
N LEU A 123 -20.55 -6.53 -4.87
CA LEU A 123 -19.88 -6.53 -6.17
C LEU A 123 -18.69 -5.56 -6.14
N LYS A 124 -17.62 -5.94 -5.46
CA LYS A 124 -16.43 -5.10 -5.19
C LYS A 124 -15.87 -4.44 -6.46
N GLU A 125 -15.70 -5.21 -7.52
CA GLU A 125 -15.15 -4.73 -8.78
C GLU A 125 -15.99 -3.60 -9.39
N LYS A 126 -17.32 -3.74 -9.35
CA LYS A 126 -18.22 -2.71 -9.87
C LYS A 126 -18.14 -1.44 -9.04
N LEU A 127 -18.22 -1.56 -7.72
CA LEU A 127 -18.14 -0.40 -6.80
C LEU A 127 -16.80 0.33 -6.96
N TYR A 128 -15.70 -0.42 -7.03
CA TYR A 128 -14.38 0.17 -7.21
C TYR A 128 -14.22 0.85 -8.57
N ARG A 129 -14.72 0.25 -9.64
CA ARG A 129 -14.73 0.86 -10.98
C ARG A 129 -15.55 2.14 -11.02
N ASP A 130 -16.75 2.12 -10.44
CA ASP A 130 -17.63 3.29 -10.36
C ASP A 130 -16.98 4.41 -9.54
N PHE A 131 -16.37 4.07 -8.42
CA PHE A 131 -15.60 5.02 -7.59
C PHE A 131 -14.48 5.68 -8.39
N LEU A 132 -13.59 4.88 -9.03
CA LEU A 132 -12.48 5.42 -9.79
C LEU A 132 -12.96 6.29 -10.95
N SER A 133 -14.01 5.90 -11.67
CA SER A 133 -14.56 6.66 -12.79
C SER A 133 -15.11 8.03 -12.35
N ARG A 134 -15.82 8.07 -11.24
CA ARG A 134 -16.40 9.31 -10.69
C ARG A 134 -15.31 10.20 -10.08
N PHE A 135 -14.33 9.62 -9.38
CA PHE A 135 -13.17 10.33 -8.85
C PHE A 135 -12.34 10.95 -9.99
N TRP A 136 -12.10 10.18 -11.06
CA TRP A 136 -11.44 10.69 -12.27
C TRP A 136 -12.18 11.88 -12.86
N ALA A 137 -13.49 11.79 -13.06
CA ALA A 137 -14.30 12.87 -13.63
C ALA A 137 -14.23 14.16 -12.80
N CYS A 138 -14.18 14.06 -11.47
CA CYS A 138 -13.96 15.23 -10.61
C CYS A 138 -12.55 15.81 -10.79
N ASN A 139 -11.54 14.96 -10.83
CA ASN A 139 -10.14 15.36 -10.98
C ASN A 139 -9.89 16.02 -12.36
N GLU A 140 -10.46 15.46 -13.42
CA GLU A 140 -10.41 15.98 -14.78
C GLU A 140 -11.07 17.37 -14.87
N LYS A 141 -12.25 17.52 -14.30
CA LYS A 141 -12.99 18.79 -14.28
C LYS A 141 -12.18 19.93 -13.65
N ASP A 142 -11.39 19.63 -12.64
CA ASP A 142 -10.55 20.60 -11.93
C ASP A 142 -9.12 20.70 -12.52
N GLY A 143 -8.84 20.04 -13.65
CA GLY A 143 -7.55 20.09 -14.35
C GLY A 143 -6.47 19.19 -13.74
N PHE A 144 -6.87 18.09 -13.13
CA PHE A 144 -5.98 17.07 -12.53
C PHE A 144 -5.06 17.58 -11.40
N PRO A 145 -5.59 18.23 -10.37
CA PRO A 145 -4.77 18.71 -9.25
C PRO A 145 -4.19 17.57 -8.39
N ILE A 146 -4.76 16.36 -8.47
CA ILE A 146 -4.33 15.19 -7.70
C ILE A 146 -3.75 14.14 -8.66
N GLN A 147 -2.50 13.79 -8.44
CA GLN A 147 -1.85 12.64 -9.06
C GLN A 147 -2.27 11.36 -8.32
N VAL A 148 -2.92 10.44 -9.03
CA VAL A 148 -3.43 9.20 -8.44
C VAL A 148 -2.65 8.03 -8.98
N ARG A 149 -2.01 7.26 -8.09
CA ARG A 149 -1.15 6.11 -8.41
C ARG A 149 -1.80 5.14 -9.40
N GLU A 150 -3.06 4.78 -9.17
CA GLU A 150 -3.80 3.82 -9.98
C GLU A 150 -4.01 4.34 -11.41
N PHE A 151 -4.27 5.63 -11.55
CA PHE A 151 -4.44 6.24 -12.87
C PHE A 151 -3.12 6.28 -13.64
N ASP A 152 -2.04 6.68 -12.98
CA ASP A 152 -0.71 6.72 -13.59
C ASP A 152 -0.25 5.32 -14.05
N GLN A 153 -0.49 4.30 -13.23
CA GLN A 153 -0.16 2.92 -13.58
C GLN A 153 -0.95 2.44 -14.81
N VAL A 154 -2.26 2.68 -14.84
CA VAL A 154 -3.12 2.30 -15.98
C VAL A 154 -2.72 3.06 -17.24
N MET A 155 -2.52 4.37 -17.15
CA MET A 155 -2.08 5.19 -18.29
C MET A 155 -0.70 4.77 -18.79
N GLY A 156 0.22 4.43 -17.88
CA GLY A 156 1.54 3.90 -18.23
C GLY A 156 1.47 2.56 -18.98
N MET A 157 0.58 1.66 -18.57
CA MET A 157 0.34 0.40 -19.29
C MET A 157 -0.26 0.61 -20.68
N ILE A 158 -1.24 1.49 -20.79
CA ILE A 158 -1.87 1.83 -22.08
C ILE A 158 -0.85 2.46 -23.03
N ALA A 159 -0.09 3.45 -22.56
CA ALA A 159 0.94 4.12 -23.36
C ALA A 159 2.08 3.19 -23.77
N GLY A 160 2.45 2.25 -22.89
CA GLY A 160 3.51 1.27 -23.15
C GLY A 160 3.07 0.13 -24.08
N GLY A 161 1.77 -0.07 -24.31
CA GLY A 161 1.21 -1.14 -25.14
C GLY A 161 1.58 -2.54 -24.68
N GLN A 162 1.98 -2.70 -23.41
CA GLN A 162 2.46 -3.97 -22.86
C GLN A 162 1.61 -4.43 -21.69
N ARG A 163 1.27 -5.70 -21.71
CA ARG A 163 0.66 -6.37 -20.56
C ARG A 163 1.74 -6.71 -19.54
N LEU A 164 1.54 -6.27 -18.31
CA LEU A 164 2.41 -6.65 -17.21
C LEU A 164 2.07 -8.08 -16.77
N LEU A 165 2.95 -9.03 -17.09
CA LEU A 165 2.82 -10.44 -16.69
C LEU A 165 3.52 -10.73 -15.36
N GLN A 166 4.33 -9.81 -14.90
CA GLN A 166 5.07 -9.90 -13.64
C GLN A 166 4.98 -8.57 -12.90
N ASN A 167 4.80 -8.66 -11.61
CA ASN A 167 4.87 -7.55 -10.67
C ASN A 167 5.82 -7.91 -9.51
N GLU A 168 5.99 -7.01 -8.58
CA GLU A 168 6.87 -7.23 -7.44
C GLU A 168 6.42 -8.41 -6.56
N MET A 169 5.10 -8.63 -6.43
CA MET A 169 4.52 -9.68 -5.58
C MET A 169 4.67 -11.09 -6.17
N ASN A 170 5.07 -11.24 -7.43
CA ASN A 170 5.26 -12.56 -8.05
C ASN A 170 6.71 -12.86 -8.49
N ARG A 171 7.65 -11.99 -8.12
CA ARG A 171 9.10 -12.19 -8.30
C ARG A 171 9.80 -12.39 -6.96
N PRO A 172 10.62 -13.46 -6.83
CA PRO A 172 11.40 -13.66 -5.61
C PRO A 172 12.27 -12.44 -5.29
N TYR A 173 12.22 -11.99 -4.05
CA TYR A 173 13.01 -10.88 -3.51
C TYR A 173 12.86 -9.52 -4.22
N ALA A 174 11.86 -9.36 -5.09
CA ALA A 174 11.44 -8.00 -5.48
C ALA A 174 10.85 -7.24 -4.28
N ILE A 175 10.13 -7.97 -3.41
CA ILE A 175 9.78 -7.55 -2.07
C ILE A 175 10.48 -8.49 -1.08
N LEU A 176 11.15 -7.91 -0.10
CA LEU A 176 11.74 -8.60 1.04
C LEU A 176 11.19 -7.96 2.30
N SER A 177 10.33 -8.70 3.00
CA SER A 177 9.76 -8.27 4.28
C SER A 177 10.59 -8.82 5.43
N VAL A 178 10.96 -7.95 6.37
CA VAL A 178 11.76 -8.30 7.55
C VAL A 178 11.09 -7.76 8.79
N ASP A 179 10.80 -8.61 9.77
CA ASP A 179 10.25 -8.17 11.05
C ASP A 179 11.32 -7.62 12.01
N ALA A 180 10.88 -7.06 13.13
CA ALA A 180 11.79 -6.51 14.16
C ALA A 180 12.70 -7.56 14.81
N LYS A 181 12.42 -8.85 14.65
CA LYS A 181 13.24 -9.97 15.17
C LYS A 181 14.24 -10.46 14.13
N GLY A 182 14.13 -9.99 12.87
CA GLY A 182 14.97 -10.40 11.76
C GLY A 182 14.43 -11.60 10.97
N ASN A 183 13.21 -12.06 11.24
CA ASN A 183 12.57 -13.06 10.38
C ASN A 183 12.19 -12.42 9.05
N PHE A 184 12.30 -13.19 7.97
CA PHE A 184 12.01 -12.64 6.64
C PHE A 184 11.10 -13.54 5.80
N SER A 185 10.40 -12.88 4.89
CA SER A 185 9.59 -13.48 3.82
C SER A 185 9.80 -12.74 2.51
N THR A 186 9.21 -13.24 1.42
CA THR A 186 9.24 -12.62 0.10
C THR A 186 7.87 -12.69 -0.56
N PHE A 187 7.74 -12.07 -1.72
CA PHE A 187 6.56 -11.88 -2.55
C PHE A 187 5.62 -10.81 -1.99
N ASP A 188 4.89 -11.07 -0.93
CA ASP A 188 3.93 -10.15 -0.34
C ASP A 188 4.33 -9.78 1.09
N PRO A 189 4.28 -8.48 1.47
CA PRO A 189 4.58 -8.06 2.83
C PRO A 189 3.68 -8.69 3.89
N GLU A 190 2.42 -8.97 3.55
CA GLU A 190 1.43 -9.53 4.47
C GLU A 190 1.66 -11.02 4.78
N LEU A 191 2.49 -11.71 3.98
CA LEU A 191 2.79 -13.13 4.23
C LEU A 191 3.66 -13.36 5.46
N LEU A 192 4.48 -12.38 5.87
CA LEU A 192 5.39 -12.56 7.00
C LEU A 192 4.61 -12.81 8.28
N SER A 193 4.89 -13.96 8.93
CA SER A 193 4.20 -14.44 10.14
C SER A 193 2.77 -14.99 9.95
N VAL A 194 2.29 -15.08 8.70
CA VAL A 194 1.06 -15.82 8.40
C VAL A 194 1.35 -17.32 8.39
N GLU A 195 0.46 -18.10 8.97
CA GLU A 195 0.51 -19.57 8.95
C GLU A 195 -0.70 -20.11 8.19
N THR A 196 -0.45 -21.05 7.28
CA THR A 196 -1.50 -21.75 6.54
C THR A 196 -1.29 -23.25 6.59
N GLU A 197 -2.37 -24.00 6.47
CA GLU A 197 -2.31 -25.48 6.43
C GLU A 197 -1.41 -25.98 5.27
N ARG A 198 -1.45 -25.31 4.12
CA ARG A 198 -0.73 -25.72 2.91
C ARG A 198 0.77 -25.42 2.96
N TYR A 199 1.17 -24.29 3.50
CA TYR A 199 2.56 -23.79 3.43
C TYR A 199 3.24 -23.72 4.80
N GLY A 200 2.50 -23.94 5.89
CA GLY A 200 2.99 -23.66 7.23
C GLY A 200 3.17 -22.16 7.47
N LEU A 201 4.15 -21.81 8.26
CA LEU A 201 4.52 -20.44 8.54
C LEU A 201 5.32 -19.87 7.37
N PHE A 202 4.88 -18.71 6.84
CA PHE A 202 5.60 -17.97 5.77
C PHE A 202 6.84 -17.26 6.33
N ASN A 203 7.70 -17.99 6.99
CA ASN A 203 8.99 -17.53 7.46
C ASN A 203 10.08 -18.35 6.74
N LEU A 204 10.85 -17.68 5.89
CA LEU A 204 11.90 -18.33 5.08
C LEU A 204 13.25 -18.41 5.80
N GLY A 205 13.36 -17.79 6.95
CA GLY A 205 14.56 -17.78 7.78
C GLY A 205 14.72 -16.50 8.60
N ASN A 206 15.85 -16.38 9.26
CA ASN A 206 16.23 -15.16 9.96
C ASN A 206 17.52 -14.60 9.33
N ILE A 207 17.57 -13.30 9.09
CA ILE A 207 18.69 -12.62 8.40
C ILE A 207 20.04 -12.76 9.14
N ARG A 208 20.03 -13.17 10.41
CA ARG A 208 21.24 -13.43 11.22
C ARG A 208 21.81 -14.82 10.99
N ASP A 209 20.97 -15.78 10.57
CA ASP A 209 21.30 -17.20 10.57
C ASP A 209 21.39 -17.78 9.16
N VAL A 210 20.60 -17.23 8.22
CA VAL A 210 20.46 -17.76 6.85
C VAL A 210 20.59 -16.63 5.83
N SER A 211 21.42 -16.82 4.83
CA SER A 211 21.49 -15.90 3.69
C SER A 211 20.25 -16.03 2.81
N LEU A 212 19.90 -14.96 2.08
CA LEU A 212 18.78 -14.99 1.13
C LEU A 212 18.98 -16.06 0.04
N MET A 213 20.24 -16.30 -0.35
CA MET A 213 20.56 -17.33 -1.35
C MET A 213 20.33 -18.74 -0.81
N GLU A 214 20.74 -19.01 0.41
CA GLU A 214 20.49 -20.31 1.06
C GLU A 214 19.00 -20.55 1.24
N ALA A 215 18.23 -19.52 1.61
CA ALA A 215 16.78 -19.63 1.76
C ALA A 215 16.09 -20.04 0.44
N THR A 216 16.64 -19.65 -0.73
CA THR A 216 16.07 -20.07 -2.03
C THR A 216 16.15 -21.58 -2.25
N GLN A 217 17.04 -22.28 -1.59
CA GLN A 217 17.23 -23.73 -1.75
C GLN A 217 16.33 -24.55 -0.82
N THR A 218 15.62 -23.89 0.08
CA THR A 218 14.71 -24.59 1.02
C THR A 218 13.45 -25.07 0.32
N GLU A 219 12.91 -26.19 0.82
CA GLU A 219 11.68 -26.78 0.28
C GLU A 219 10.48 -25.80 0.37
N PRO A 220 10.24 -25.07 1.50
CA PRO A 220 9.18 -24.08 1.56
C PRO A 220 9.28 -23.01 0.47
N PHE A 221 10.46 -22.44 0.25
CA PHE A 221 10.68 -21.46 -0.80
C PHE A 221 10.39 -22.04 -2.21
N GLN A 222 10.93 -23.20 -2.50
CA GLN A 222 10.77 -23.86 -3.80
C GLN A 222 9.31 -24.23 -4.08
N LYS A 223 8.55 -24.59 -3.04
CA LYS A 223 7.11 -24.86 -3.15
C LYS A 223 6.34 -23.57 -3.51
N LEU A 224 6.59 -22.48 -2.79
CA LEU A 224 6.00 -21.18 -3.10
C LEU A 224 6.32 -20.75 -4.54
N LEU A 225 7.58 -20.84 -4.95
CA LEU A 225 8.03 -20.45 -6.29
C LEU A 225 7.33 -21.28 -7.39
N ARG A 226 7.17 -22.59 -7.19
CA ARG A 226 6.43 -23.44 -8.15
C ARG A 226 4.97 -23.02 -8.27
N ASP A 227 4.30 -22.78 -7.14
CA ASP A 227 2.88 -22.44 -7.13
C ASP A 227 2.65 -21.03 -7.70
N MET A 228 3.48 -20.05 -7.38
CA MET A 228 3.45 -18.71 -7.99
C MET A 228 3.68 -18.79 -9.52
N SER A 229 4.67 -19.56 -9.97
CA SER A 229 4.97 -19.74 -11.38
C SER A 229 3.82 -20.43 -12.13
N SER A 230 3.16 -21.40 -11.49
CA SER A 230 1.98 -22.07 -12.03
C SER A 230 0.80 -21.10 -12.15
N GLY A 231 0.56 -20.28 -11.12
CA GLY A 231 -0.48 -19.25 -11.13
C GLY A 231 -0.28 -18.23 -12.26
N MET A 232 0.96 -17.73 -12.44
CA MET A 232 1.28 -16.82 -13.54
C MET A 232 1.03 -17.45 -14.92
N LYS A 233 1.38 -18.72 -15.12
CA LYS A 233 1.13 -19.42 -16.38
C LYS A 233 -0.36 -19.53 -16.66
N ARG A 234 -1.16 -19.90 -15.66
CA ARG A 234 -2.62 -19.97 -15.77
C ARG A 234 -3.22 -18.60 -16.07
N CYS A 235 -2.82 -17.57 -15.35
CA CYS A 235 -3.28 -16.20 -15.60
C CYS A 235 -3.00 -15.78 -17.04
N LYS A 236 -1.81 -16.08 -17.57
CA LYS A 236 -1.47 -15.79 -18.97
C LYS A 236 -2.35 -16.51 -19.99
N GLN A 237 -2.81 -17.73 -19.68
CA GLN A 237 -3.59 -18.58 -20.60
C GLN A 237 -5.09 -18.35 -20.50
N GLU A 238 -5.60 -18.05 -19.32
CA GLU A 238 -7.03 -18.05 -19.00
C GLU A 238 -7.61 -16.64 -18.83
N CYS A 239 -6.76 -15.62 -18.57
CA CYS A 239 -7.21 -14.26 -18.33
C CYS A 239 -7.47 -13.52 -19.64
N GLU A 240 -8.64 -12.92 -19.76
CA GLU A 240 -9.07 -12.17 -20.95
C GLU A 240 -8.49 -10.75 -21.03
N TYR A 241 -7.83 -10.26 -19.96
CA TYR A 241 -7.28 -8.91 -19.82
C TYR A 241 -5.78 -8.88 -20.01
#